data_e59543f5029d3f57ff301b80fe37cd23
#
_entry.id   e59543f5029d3f57ff301b80fe37cd23
#
_cell.length_a   1.000
_cell.length_b   1.000
_cell.length_c   1.000
_cell.angle_alpha   90.00
_cell.angle_beta   90.00
_cell.angle_gamma   90.00
#
_symmetry.space_group_name_H-M   'P 1'
#
loop_
_entity.id
_entity.type
_entity.pdbx_description
1 polymer ?
#
loop_
_entity_poly.entity_id
_entity_poly.type
_entity_poly.pdbx_seq_one_letter_code
_entity_poly.pdbx_strand_id
1 'polypeptide(L)'
;SDPNSDSYKVYQYLNDELKLSDPAVVVVVDSGSINVNDPGIAQKGLALEKKIAQEEGVSKTLSYWSSGGEATLKSSDGKAAYIIVYGDSDPFSAEGQKLGELFQKNYDGSSDGLTLYAGGAAVVGHAITEKISEDLKIAELISIPLTFILLTIVFGALAASAMPLIVGVAAILGAF
;
A
#
# COMPACT_ATOMS: atom_id res chain seq x y z
N SER A 1 9.71 12.77 -7.99
CA SER A 1 9.45 14.23 -7.94
C SER A 1 10.71 14.97 -8.36
N ASP A 2 10.54 16.06 -9.14
CA ASP A 2 11.66 16.89 -9.59
C ASP A 2 12.22 17.68 -8.40
N PRO A 3 13.51 17.49 -8.01
CA PRO A 3 14.14 18.19 -6.89
C PRO A 3 14.19 19.72 -7.06
N ASN A 4 14.04 20.22 -8.29
CA ASN A 4 14.07 21.64 -8.60
C ASN A 4 12.68 22.31 -8.60
N SER A 5 11.61 21.53 -8.47
CA SER A 5 10.27 22.08 -8.42
C SER A 5 10.03 22.89 -7.14
N ASP A 6 9.24 23.95 -7.23
CA ASP A 6 8.92 24.78 -6.06
C ASP A 6 8.12 23.97 -5.00
N SER A 7 7.30 23.02 -5.44
CA SER A 7 6.60 22.09 -4.54
C SER A 7 7.57 21.22 -3.74
N TYR A 8 8.67 20.75 -4.36
CA TYR A 8 9.68 19.95 -3.67
C TYR A 8 10.47 20.78 -2.65
N LYS A 9 10.81 22.04 -2.99
CA LYS A 9 11.48 22.95 -2.07
C LYS A 9 10.61 23.31 -0.87
N VAL A 10 9.31 23.54 -1.11
CA VAL A 10 8.33 23.76 -0.02
C VAL A 10 8.22 22.53 0.86
N TYR A 11 8.14 21.34 0.27
CA TYR A 11 8.11 20.08 1.00
C TYR A 11 9.37 19.88 1.86
N GLN A 12 10.56 20.12 1.31
CA GLN A 12 11.81 20.08 2.08
C GLN A 12 11.82 21.10 3.22
N TYR A 13 11.41 22.34 2.97
CA TYR A 13 11.33 23.36 4.02
C TYR A 13 10.39 22.94 5.16
N LEU A 14 9.21 22.41 4.84
CA LEU A 14 8.26 21.92 5.83
C LEU A 14 8.85 20.75 6.65
N ASN A 15 9.55 19.85 5.99
CA ASN A 15 10.12 18.66 6.62
C ASN A 15 11.37 18.96 7.45
N ASP A 16 12.29 19.76 6.93
CA ASP A 16 13.60 19.99 7.52
C ASP A 16 13.57 21.12 8.58
N GLU A 17 12.89 22.22 8.27
CA GLU A 17 12.84 23.40 9.16
C GLU A 17 11.72 23.30 10.20
N LEU A 18 10.53 22.86 9.79
CA LEU A 18 9.37 22.78 10.68
C LEU A 18 9.17 21.39 11.29
N LYS A 19 9.94 20.38 10.85
CA LYS A 19 9.81 18.96 11.26
C LYS A 19 8.36 18.45 11.15
N LEU A 20 7.63 18.98 10.18
CA LEU A 20 6.28 18.55 9.82
C LEU A 20 6.39 17.48 8.72
N SER A 21 6.64 16.24 9.10
CA SER A 21 6.49 15.11 8.17
C SER A 21 5.00 14.88 7.87
N ASP A 22 4.70 14.44 6.65
CA ASP A 22 3.35 14.03 6.32
C ASP A 22 2.95 12.80 7.15
N PRO A 23 1.71 12.74 7.64
CA PRO A 23 1.23 11.55 8.33
C PRO A 23 1.29 10.33 7.41
N ALA A 24 1.92 9.26 7.87
CA ALA A 24 1.97 8.00 7.13
C ALA A 24 0.64 7.26 7.19
N VAL A 25 0.02 7.23 8.37
CA VAL A 25 -1.27 6.57 8.62
C VAL A 25 -2.16 7.46 9.48
N VAL A 26 -3.45 7.37 9.25
CA VAL A 26 -4.50 7.94 10.10
C VAL A 26 -5.43 6.80 10.52
N VAL A 27 -5.56 6.58 11.81
CA VAL A 27 -6.54 5.63 12.35
C VAL A 27 -7.74 6.40 12.86
N VAL A 28 -8.90 6.15 12.25
CA VAL A 28 -10.19 6.64 12.74
C VAL A 28 -10.69 5.67 13.80
N VAL A 29 -10.96 6.16 14.98
CA VAL A 29 -11.51 5.39 16.10
C VAL A 29 -12.97 5.77 16.26
N ASP A 30 -13.87 4.93 15.80
CA ASP A 30 -15.32 5.11 15.91
C ASP A 30 -15.83 4.42 17.18
N SER A 31 -16.43 5.18 18.08
CA SER A 31 -17.02 4.74 19.34
C SER A 31 -18.52 4.41 19.24
N GLY A 32 -19.07 4.39 18.01
CA GLY A 32 -20.48 4.09 17.77
C GLY A 32 -21.43 5.16 18.28
N SER A 33 -22.20 4.84 19.30
CA SER A 33 -23.16 5.79 19.91
C SER A 33 -22.59 6.60 21.08
N ILE A 34 -21.40 6.25 21.58
CA ILE A 34 -20.79 6.87 22.76
C ILE A 34 -19.92 8.06 22.32
N ASN A 35 -19.90 9.12 23.10
CA ASN A 35 -19.04 10.27 22.79
C ASN A 35 -17.58 9.94 23.09
N VAL A 36 -16.66 10.42 22.26
CA VAL A 36 -15.21 10.21 22.44
C VAL A 36 -14.64 10.85 23.70
N ASN A 37 -15.39 11.76 24.34
CA ASN A 37 -15.05 12.36 25.63
C ASN A 37 -15.44 11.48 26.84
N ASP A 38 -16.16 10.38 26.59
CA ASP A 38 -16.47 9.44 27.69
C ASP A 38 -15.15 8.89 28.27
N PRO A 39 -15.03 8.85 29.60
CA PRO A 39 -13.79 8.43 30.25
C PRO A 39 -13.36 7.01 29.87
N GLY A 40 -14.31 6.10 29.62
CA GLY A 40 -14.01 4.73 29.16
C GLY A 40 -13.47 4.70 27.75
N ILE A 41 -14.06 5.51 26.85
CA ILE A 41 -13.57 5.66 25.48
C ILE A 41 -12.20 6.36 25.46
N ALA A 42 -12.02 7.41 26.25
CA ALA A 42 -10.74 8.10 26.33
C ALA A 42 -9.60 7.18 26.81
N GLN A 43 -9.87 6.35 27.81
CA GLN A 43 -8.91 5.36 28.31
C GLN A 43 -8.53 4.34 27.20
N LYS A 44 -9.51 3.83 26.47
CA LYS A 44 -9.27 2.90 25.36
C LYS A 44 -8.49 3.56 24.22
N GLY A 45 -8.85 4.80 23.87
CA GLY A 45 -8.16 5.58 22.84
C GLY A 45 -6.68 5.82 23.17
N LEU A 46 -6.38 6.21 24.40
CA LEU A 46 -5.00 6.39 24.88
C LEU A 46 -4.22 5.06 24.93
N ALA A 47 -4.88 3.97 25.35
CA ALA A 47 -4.25 2.64 25.34
C ALA A 47 -3.94 2.17 23.92
N LEU A 48 -4.86 2.42 22.97
CA LEU A 48 -4.67 2.13 21.56
C LEU A 48 -3.51 2.95 20.96
N GLU A 49 -3.48 4.26 21.21
CA GLU A 49 -2.39 5.12 20.77
C GLU A 49 -1.03 4.63 21.30
N LYS A 50 -0.97 4.28 22.58
CA LYS A 50 0.26 3.73 23.20
C LYS A 50 0.69 2.42 22.54
N LYS A 51 -0.24 1.56 22.16
CA LYS A 51 0.05 0.33 21.41
C LYS A 51 0.60 0.65 20.03
N ILE A 52 -0.07 1.54 19.30
CA ILE A 52 0.35 2.00 17.98
C ILE A 52 1.75 2.63 18.02
N ALA A 53 2.06 3.41 19.04
CA ALA A 53 3.39 4.04 19.18
C ALA A 53 4.54 3.04 19.38
N GLN A 54 4.25 1.76 19.66
CA GLN A 54 5.24 0.70 19.83
C GLN A 54 5.41 -0.16 18.56
N GLU A 55 4.60 0.07 17.53
CA GLU A 55 4.72 -0.67 16.28
C GLU A 55 5.99 -0.27 15.51
N GLU A 56 6.57 -1.26 14.84
CA GLU A 56 7.77 -1.06 14.01
C GLU A 56 7.48 -0.07 12.86
N GLY A 57 8.39 0.88 12.65
CA GLY A 57 8.25 1.91 11.62
C GLY A 57 7.43 3.13 12.05
N VAL A 58 6.94 3.18 13.30
CA VAL A 58 6.26 4.35 13.86
C VAL A 58 7.25 5.24 14.60
N SER A 59 7.40 6.48 14.14
CA SER A 59 8.27 7.48 14.77
C SER A 59 7.55 8.30 15.84
N LYS A 60 6.27 8.63 15.60
CA LYS A 60 5.46 9.48 16.47
C LYS A 60 3.98 9.22 16.27
N THR A 61 3.20 9.41 17.33
CA THR A 61 1.74 9.43 17.28
C THR A 61 1.19 10.71 17.89
N LEU A 62 -0.02 11.08 17.47
CA LEU A 62 -0.80 12.18 18.04
C LEU A 62 -2.28 11.82 17.93
N SER A 63 -3.01 11.84 19.03
CA SER A 63 -4.44 11.59 19.02
C SER A 63 -5.24 12.75 19.60
N TYR A 64 -6.57 12.67 19.41
CA TYR A 64 -7.51 13.56 20.06
C TYR A 64 -7.28 13.62 21.58
N TRP A 65 -7.05 12.48 22.20
CA TRP A 65 -6.90 12.36 23.64
C TRP A 65 -5.53 12.82 24.15
N SER A 66 -4.45 12.56 23.44
CA SER A 66 -3.09 12.99 23.83
C SER A 66 -2.83 14.47 23.53
N SER A 67 -3.58 15.05 22.58
CA SER A 67 -3.48 16.48 22.24
C SER A 67 -4.23 17.41 23.21
N GLY A 68 -4.91 16.86 24.23
CA GLY A 68 -5.75 17.66 25.13
C GLY A 68 -7.12 18.00 24.57
N GLY A 69 -7.60 17.26 23.59
CA GLY A 69 -8.93 17.44 23.01
C GLY A 69 -8.97 18.38 21.80
N GLU A 70 -7.89 18.40 21.00
CA GLU A 70 -7.80 19.21 19.78
C GLU A 70 -8.98 18.93 18.83
N ALA A 71 -9.79 19.96 18.55
CA ALA A 71 -11.06 19.82 17.85
C ALA A 71 -10.94 19.27 16.43
N THR A 72 -9.81 19.49 15.78
CA THR A 72 -9.51 18.99 14.42
C THR A 72 -9.28 17.48 14.39
N LEU A 73 -9.00 16.86 15.54
CA LEU A 73 -8.79 15.43 15.69
C LEU A 73 -10.04 14.67 16.17
N LYS A 74 -11.22 15.28 16.02
CA LYS A 74 -12.51 14.71 16.38
C LYS A 74 -13.54 14.96 15.27
N SER A 75 -14.44 13.99 15.07
CA SER A 75 -15.60 14.19 14.18
C SER A 75 -16.56 15.25 14.75
N SER A 76 -17.32 15.91 13.87
CA SER A 76 -18.24 16.95 14.24
C SER A 76 -19.38 16.48 15.17
N ASP A 77 -19.76 15.21 15.09
CA ASP A 77 -20.76 14.58 15.96
C ASP A 77 -20.19 14.04 17.27
N GLY A 78 -18.86 14.10 17.43
CA GLY A 78 -18.16 13.64 18.63
C GLY A 78 -18.15 12.13 18.84
N LYS A 79 -18.42 11.34 17.81
CA LYS A 79 -18.47 9.87 17.90
C LYS A 79 -17.23 9.18 17.35
N ALA A 80 -16.38 9.90 16.62
CA ALA A 80 -15.11 9.40 16.16
C ALA A 80 -13.97 10.35 16.52
N ALA A 81 -12.79 9.80 16.74
CA ALA A 81 -11.57 10.54 16.96
C ALA A 81 -10.45 9.96 16.09
N TYR A 82 -9.41 10.75 15.85
CA TYR A 82 -8.31 10.39 14.99
C TYR A 82 -7.02 10.16 15.78
N ILE A 83 -6.28 9.14 15.39
CA ILE A 83 -4.89 8.93 15.80
C ILE A 83 -4.05 9.13 14.55
N ILE A 84 -3.23 10.16 14.53
CA ILE A 84 -2.29 10.47 13.48
C ILE A 84 -0.99 9.72 13.77
N VAL A 85 -0.48 9.00 12.79
CA VAL A 85 0.73 8.19 12.90
C VAL A 85 1.76 8.70 11.89
N TYR A 86 2.92 9.06 12.38
CA TYR A 86 4.07 9.44 11.58
C TYR A 86 5.01 8.25 11.46
N GLY A 87 5.39 7.91 10.26
CA GLY A 87 6.39 6.89 9.98
C GLY A 87 7.81 7.42 10.13
N ASP A 88 8.78 6.52 10.26
CA ASP A 88 10.22 6.82 10.21
C ASP A 88 10.77 6.82 8.76
N SER A 89 9.95 6.43 7.80
CA SER A 89 10.27 6.33 6.38
C SER A 89 9.21 6.99 5.51
N ASP A 90 9.54 7.27 4.24
CA ASP A 90 8.59 7.77 3.24
C ASP A 90 7.41 6.76 3.10
N PRO A 91 6.15 7.22 3.16
CA PRO A 91 4.97 6.35 3.10
C PRO A 91 4.88 5.46 1.85
N PHE A 92 5.49 5.88 0.74
CA PHE A 92 5.50 5.14 -0.52
C PHE A 92 6.76 4.28 -0.72
N SER A 93 7.73 4.34 0.20
CA SER A 93 8.88 3.43 0.22
C SER A 93 8.45 2.00 0.56
N ALA A 94 9.35 1.04 0.38
CA ALA A 94 9.09 -0.35 0.76
C ALA A 94 8.78 -0.52 2.26
N GLU A 95 9.47 0.26 3.11
CA GLU A 95 9.26 0.29 4.56
C GLU A 95 7.92 0.95 4.91
N GLY A 96 7.58 2.07 4.26
CA GLY A 96 6.28 2.73 4.44
C GLY A 96 5.11 1.85 4.02
N GLN A 97 5.24 1.08 2.94
CA GLN A 97 4.22 0.13 2.51
C GLN A 97 4.04 -1.04 3.49
N LYS A 98 5.13 -1.52 4.12
CA LYS A 98 5.03 -2.52 5.21
C LYS A 98 4.27 -1.97 6.41
N LEU A 99 4.50 -0.70 6.75
CA LEU A 99 3.71 -0.01 7.77
C LEU A 99 2.23 0.05 7.37
N GLY A 100 1.93 0.39 6.11
CA GLY A 100 0.58 0.38 5.56
C GLY A 100 -0.12 -0.99 5.68
N GLU A 101 0.57 -2.07 5.31
CA GLU A 101 0.10 -3.45 5.45
C GLU A 101 -0.19 -3.80 6.91
N LEU A 102 0.73 -3.47 7.82
CA LEU A 102 0.57 -3.70 9.26
C LEU A 102 -0.68 -3.03 9.79
N PHE A 103 -0.91 -1.76 9.41
CA PHE A 103 -2.07 -1.02 9.88
C PHE A 103 -3.37 -1.53 9.27
N GLN A 104 -3.40 -1.85 8.00
CA GLN A 104 -4.58 -2.43 7.34
C GLN A 104 -4.96 -3.77 7.97
N LYS A 105 -3.98 -4.59 8.33
CA LYS A 105 -4.22 -5.91 8.93
C LYS A 105 -4.65 -5.86 10.39
N ASN A 106 -4.03 -4.98 11.20
CA ASN A 106 -4.15 -5.01 12.65
C ASN A 106 -5.05 -3.91 13.21
N TYR A 107 -5.31 -2.85 12.45
CA TYR A 107 -6.01 -1.64 12.89
C TYR A 107 -7.15 -1.24 11.96
N ASP A 108 -7.65 -2.17 11.14
CA ASP A 108 -8.87 -2.00 10.35
C ASP A 108 -9.88 -3.07 10.76
N GLY A 109 -11.00 -2.65 11.39
CA GLY A 109 -12.02 -3.54 11.91
C GLY A 109 -12.37 -3.31 13.38
N SER A 110 -13.00 -4.28 14.04
CA SER A 110 -13.48 -4.14 15.43
C SER A 110 -12.40 -4.52 16.44
N SER A 111 -12.19 -3.66 17.43
CA SER A 111 -11.25 -3.86 18.53
C SER A 111 -11.81 -3.29 19.82
N ASP A 112 -11.98 -4.12 20.84
CA ASP A 112 -12.38 -3.73 22.20
C ASP A 112 -13.66 -2.85 22.31
N GLY A 113 -14.64 -3.15 21.42
CA GLY A 113 -15.90 -2.41 21.33
C GLY A 113 -15.80 -1.06 20.59
N LEU A 114 -14.69 -0.81 19.92
CA LEU A 114 -14.47 0.29 18.98
C LEU A 114 -14.41 -0.27 17.56
N THR A 115 -14.76 0.53 16.57
CA THR A 115 -14.49 0.22 15.17
C THR A 115 -13.35 1.11 14.68
N LEU A 116 -12.33 0.49 14.13
CA LEU A 116 -11.13 1.16 13.66
C LEU A 116 -11.13 1.16 12.13
N TYR A 117 -10.69 2.26 11.54
CA TYR A 117 -10.46 2.37 10.11
C TYR A 117 -9.07 2.93 9.87
N ALA A 118 -8.22 2.13 9.26
CA ALA A 118 -6.87 2.55 8.90
C ALA A 118 -6.86 3.15 7.48
N GLY A 119 -6.27 4.33 7.35
CA GLY A 119 -6.09 5.03 6.07
C GLY A 119 -4.81 5.83 6.05
N GLY A 120 -4.61 6.64 5.02
CA GLY A 120 -3.42 7.46 4.86
C GLY A 120 -2.49 6.97 3.76
N ALA A 121 -1.38 7.71 3.54
CA ALA A 121 -0.51 7.52 2.39
C ALA A 121 0.12 6.12 2.35
N ALA A 122 0.56 5.59 3.49
CA ALA A 122 1.19 4.27 3.57
C ALA A 122 0.18 3.13 3.27
N VAL A 123 -1.04 3.22 3.81
CA VAL A 123 -2.11 2.23 3.56
C VAL A 123 -2.53 2.22 2.09
N VAL A 124 -2.74 3.43 1.52
CA VAL A 124 -3.07 3.58 0.10
C VAL A 124 -1.93 3.09 -0.80
N GLY A 125 -0.67 3.42 -0.45
CA GLY A 125 0.51 2.94 -1.18
C GLY A 125 0.60 1.41 -1.21
N HIS A 126 0.38 0.76 -0.07
CA HIS A 126 0.31 -0.70 0.02
C HIS A 126 -0.80 -1.28 -0.85
N ALA A 127 -2.04 -0.78 -0.70
CA ALA A 127 -3.20 -1.27 -1.46
C ALA A 127 -3.03 -1.13 -2.98
N ILE A 128 -2.43 -0.03 -3.45
CA ILE A 128 -2.11 0.17 -4.87
C ILE A 128 -1.08 -0.87 -5.34
N THR A 129 -0.01 -1.08 -4.58
CA THR A 129 1.05 -2.03 -4.94
C THR A 129 0.53 -3.47 -4.95
N GLU A 130 -0.27 -3.84 -3.97
CA GLU A 130 -0.93 -5.14 -3.90
C GLU A 130 -1.82 -5.36 -5.13
N LYS A 131 -2.67 -4.38 -5.47
CA LYS A 131 -3.55 -4.45 -6.63
C LYS A 131 -2.79 -4.57 -7.95
N ILE A 132 -1.73 -3.78 -8.14
CA ILE A 132 -0.87 -3.88 -9.33
C ILE A 132 -0.25 -5.28 -9.41
N SER A 133 0.23 -5.84 -8.29
CA SER A 133 0.83 -7.16 -8.25
C SER A 133 -0.17 -8.27 -8.60
N GLU A 134 -1.41 -8.16 -8.14
CA GLU A 134 -2.49 -9.08 -8.52
C GLU A 134 -2.82 -9.01 -10.02
N ASP A 135 -2.97 -7.79 -10.54
CA ASP A 135 -3.32 -7.58 -11.95
C ASP A 135 -2.18 -8.07 -12.87
N LEU A 136 -0.91 -7.89 -12.49
CA LEU A 136 0.24 -8.43 -13.21
C LEU A 136 0.24 -9.97 -13.22
N LYS A 137 -0.04 -10.63 -12.08
CA LYS A 137 -0.14 -12.10 -12.00
C LYS A 137 -1.23 -12.64 -12.93
N ILE A 138 -2.38 -11.96 -12.99
CA ILE A 138 -3.48 -12.35 -13.90
C ILE A 138 -3.04 -12.17 -15.36
N ALA A 139 -2.39 -11.05 -15.70
CA ALA A 139 -1.89 -10.81 -17.04
C ALA A 139 -0.85 -11.86 -17.47
N GLU A 140 0.08 -12.22 -16.59
CA GLU A 140 1.07 -13.27 -16.84
C GLU A 140 0.41 -14.64 -17.03
N LEU A 141 -0.58 -14.99 -16.22
CA LEU A 141 -1.30 -16.27 -16.30
C LEU A 141 -2.01 -16.44 -17.65
N ILE A 142 -2.45 -15.36 -18.28
CA ILE A 142 -3.11 -15.37 -19.58
C ILE A 142 -2.07 -15.30 -20.71
N SER A 143 -1.07 -14.43 -20.60
CA SER A 143 -0.13 -14.16 -21.69
C SER A 143 0.86 -15.30 -21.92
N ILE A 144 1.30 -16.01 -20.88
CA ILE A 144 2.25 -17.12 -21.00
C ILE A 144 1.67 -18.27 -21.85
N PRO A 145 0.48 -18.84 -21.56
CA PRO A 145 -0.07 -19.92 -22.38
C PRO A 145 -0.44 -19.45 -23.79
N LEU A 146 -0.94 -18.22 -23.95
CA LEU A 146 -1.23 -17.65 -25.27
C LEU A 146 0.04 -17.54 -26.13
N THR A 147 1.11 -17.02 -25.55
CA THR A 147 2.41 -16.91 -26.22
C THR A 147 2.94 -18.29 -26.58
N PHE A 148 2.83 -19.27 -25.68
CA PHE A 148 3.24 -20.65 -25.95
C PHE A 148 2.49 -21.26 -27.13
N ILE A 149 1.16 -21.08 -27.21
CA ILE A 149 0.32 -21.56 -28.33
C ILE A 149 0.77 -20.89 -29.64
N LEU A 150 0.94 -19.56 -29.64
CA LEU A 150 1.38 -18.83 -30.83
C LEU A 150 2.76 -19.30 -31.32
N LEU A 151 3.71 -19.47 -30.40
CA LEU A 151 5.04 -19.97 -30.73
C LEU A 151 4.97 -21.40 -31.31
N THR A 152 4.14 -22.27 -30.74
CA THR A 152 3.96 -23.65 -31.24
C THR A 152 3.42 -23.65 -32.68
N ILE A 153 2.43 -22.79 -32.96
CA ILE A 153 1.86 -22.65 -34.31
C ILE A 153 2.92 -22.14 -35.28
N VAL A 154 3.63 -21.06 -34.93
CA VAL A 154 4.61 -20.43 -35.83
C VAL A 154 5.80 -21.34 -36.06
N PHE A 155 6.42 -21.89 -35.03
CA PHE A 155 7.59 -22.76 -35.17
C PHE A 155 7.21 -24.14 -35.69
N GLY A 156 6.04 -24.67 -35.35
CA GLY A 156 5.52 -25.91 -35.94
C GLY A 156 5.31 -25.80 -37.46
N ALA A 157 4.78 -24.66 -37.93
CA ALA A 157 4.61 -24.38 -39.33
C ALA A 157 5.97 -24.24 -40.05
N LEU A 158 6.94 -23.57 -39.41
CA LEU A 158 8.32 -23.46 -39.98
C LEU A 158 9.02 -24.80 -40.04
N ALA A 159 8.94 -25.64 -39.01
CA ALA A 159 9.50 -26.98 -39.01
C ALA A 159 8.86 -27.85 -40.10
N ALA A 160 7.54 -27.79 -40.26
CA ALA A 160 6.83 -28.52 -41.29
C ALA A 160 7.22 -28.08 -42.72
N SER A 161 7.44 -26.77 -42.92
CA SER A 161 7.87 -26.23 -44.25
C SER A 161 9.32 -26.52 -44.59
N ALA A 162 10.18 -26.73 -43.59
CA ALA A 162 11.59 -27.10 -43.82
C ALA A 162 11.80 -28.57 -44.26
N MET A 163 10.87 -29.47 -43.91
CA MET A 163 10.96 -30.90 -44.27
C MET A 163 11.10 -31.17 -45.79
N PRO A 164 10.26 -30.59 -46.65
CA PRO A 164 10.41 -30.80 -48.11
C PRO A 164 11.76 -30.28 -48.68
N LEU A 165 12.27 -29.20 -48.11
CA LEU A 165 13.56 -28.63 -48.50
C LEU A 165 14.72 -29.56 -48.11
N ILE A 166 14.71 -30.15 -46.92
CA ILE A 166 15.72 -31.10 -46.46
C ILE A 166 15.71 -32.35 -47.33
N VAL A 167 14.51 -32.88 -47.64
CA VAL A 167 14.36 -34.03 -48.52
C VAL A 167 14.84 -33.71 -49.92
N GLY A 168 14.52 -32.52 -50.45
CA GLY A 168 14.99 -32.08 -51.79
C GLY A 168 16.51 -31.97 -51.89
N VAL A 169 17.14 -31.36 -50.87
CA VAL A 169 18.62 -31.27 -50.78
C VAL A 169 19.25 -32.66 -50.67
N ALA A 170 18.71 -33.55 -49.83
CA ALA A 170 19.20 -34.92 -49.67
C ALA A 170 19.08 -35.72 -50.98
N ALA A 171 17.99 -35.55 -51.69
CA ALA A 171 17.79 -36.21 -52.99
C ALA A 171 18.80 -35.73 -54.05
N ILE A 172 19.10 -34.45 -54.10
CA ILE A 172 20.10 -33.89 -55.01
C ILE A 172 21.50 -34.42 -54.67
N LEU A 173 21.88 -34.42 -53.38
CA LEU A 173 23.20 -34.90 -52.96
C LEU A 173 23.37 -36.40 -53.09
N GLY A 174 22.29 -37.18 -53.05
CA GLY A 174 22.32 -38.63 -53.26
C GLY A 174 22.29 -39.07 -54.72
N ALA A 175 22.07 -38.13 -55.66
CA ALA A 175 22.05 -38.40 -57.08
C ALA A 175 23.43 -38.21 -57.76
N PHE A 176 24.43 -37.75 -57.06
CA PHE A 176 25.82 -37.60 -57.46
C PHE A 176 26.70 -38.62 -56.76
#